data_eb86f23e6e49ceb4c34f4ce19a7b992a
#
_entry.id   eb86f23e6e49ceb4c34f4ce19a7b992a
#
_cell.length_a   1.000
_cell.length_b   1.000
_cell.length_c   1.000
_cell.angle_alpha   90.00
_cell.angle_beta   90.00
_cell.angle_gamma   90.00
#
_symmetry.space_group_name_H-M   'P 1'
#
loop_
_entity.id
_entity.type
_entity.pdbx_description
1 polymer ?
#
loop_
_entity_poly.entity_id
_entity_poly.type
_entity_poly.pdbx_seq_one_letter_code
_entity_poly.pdbx_strand_id
1 'polypeptide(L)'
;MPDWDKIFKEKGYVFVDPHPDISRLASLFHTHGVRRILDLGCGTGRHLAFLTQEGFEVSGFDSSSTALELAMKWLQEEELSADVHLGRMEEPFPYPDGFFDAVVSIQVIHHNMMNNILATIREIERVLKIGGYIFITVPFFGPKPEKLEDDWNLYQVEEGTFIPQSGPESGIPHHYFTEEELVEVFRNFKILEMHTDDTNHQCVLAVREY
;
A
#
# COMPACT_ATOMS: atom_id res chain seq x y z
N MET A 1 -1.46 -7.31 18.69
CA MET A 1 -1.76 -7.30 17.26
C MET A 1 -0.68 -8.08 16.57
N PRO A 2 -1.02 -8.84 15.53
CA PRO A 2 -0.03 -9.47 14.68
C PRO A 2 0.82 -8.36 14.07
N ASP A 3 2.10 -8.63 13.95
CA ASP A 3 3.07 -7.57 13.95
C ASP A 3 3.96 -7.74 12.74
N TRP A 4 3.73 -6.91 11.72
CA TRP A 4 4.63 -6.81 10.57
C TRP A 4 6.07 -6.60 11.02
N ASP A 5 6.29 -5.91 12.14
CA ASP A 5 7.60 -5.69 12.72
C ASP A 5 8.30 -7.01 13.09
N LYS A 6 7.53 -8.01 13.56
CA LYS A 6 8.07 -9.35 13.80
C LYS A 6 8.53 -10.03 12.51
N ILE A 7 7.74 -9.92 11.44
CA ILE A 7 8.09 -10.50 10.12
C ILE A 7 9.39 -9.91 9.61
N PHE A 8 9.53 -8.57 9.65
CA PHE A 8 10.74 -7.90 9.21
C PHE A 8 11.95 -8.19 10.11
N LYS A 9 11.77 -8.36 11.42
CA LYS A 9 12.83 -8.82 12.33
C LYS A 9 13.34 -10.22 12.00
N GLU A 10 12.44 -11.13 11.63
CA GLU A 10 12.78 -12.52 11.34
C GLU A 10 13.35 -12.71 9.93
N LYS A 11 12.83 -11.98 8.94
CA LYS A 11 13.10 -12.21 7.51
C LYS A 11 13.97 -11.13 6.86
N GLY A 12 14.11 -9.94 7.47
CA GLY A 12 14.80 -8.82 6.86
C GLY A 12 14.07 -8.28 5.64
N TYR A 13 14.78 -8.12 4.52
CA TYR A 13 14.20 -7.69 3.24
C TYR A 13 13.33 -8.80 2.64
N VAL A 14 12.01 -8.67 2.77
CA VAL A 14 11.04 -9.68 2.28
C VAL A 14 10.81 -9.52 0.77
N PHE A 15 10.69 -8.27 0.33
CA PHE A 15 10.47 -7.91 -1.07
C PHE A 15 11.51 -6.88 -1.48
N VAL A 16 12.24 -7.15 -2.55
CA VAL A 16 13.31 -6.26 -3.05
C VAL A 16 12.99 -5.66 -4.41
N ASP A 17 12.25 -6.38 -5.24
CA ASP A 17 11.88 -5.89 -6.56
C ASP A 17 10.65 -4.97 -6.48
N PRO A 18 10.67 -3.79 -7.13
CA PRO A 18 9.50 -2.95 -7.26
C PRO A 18 8.35 -3.68 -7.98
N HIS A 19 7.11 -3.30 -7.67
CA HIS A 19 5.94 -3.81 -8.38
C HIS A 19 6.06 -3.51 -9.89
N PRO A 20 5.64 -4.44 -10.79
CA PRO A 20 5.81 -4.26 -12.25
C PRO A 20 5.24 -2.95 -12.80
N ASP A 21 4.12 -2.46 -12.24
CA ASP A 21 3.50 -1.22 -12.69
C ASP A 21 4.27 0.05 -12.28
N ILE A 22 5.17 -0.01 -11.29
CA ILE A 22 5.72 1.21 -10.69
C ILE A 22 6.53 2.04 -11.71
N SER A 23 7.23 1.41 -12.65
CA SER A 23 7.97 2.09 -13.71
C SER A 23 7.04 2.82 -14.68
N ARG A 24 5.92 2.18 -15.05
CA ARG A 24 4.88 2.80 -15.89
C ARG A 24 4.23 3.98 -15.16
N LEU A 25 3.95 3.81 -13.86
CA LEU A 25 3.38 4.87 -13.03
C LEU A 25 4.33 6.05 -12.87
N ALA A 26 5.64 5.82 -12.68
CA ALA A 26 6.63 6.89 -12.63
C ALA A 26 6.62 7.73 -13.92
N SER A 27 6.56 7.07 -15.07
CA SER A 27 6.44 7.75 -16.38
C SER A 27 5.15 8.56 -16.50
N LEU A 28 4.02 8.03 -16.05
CA LEU A 28 2.74 8.74 -15.99
C LEU A 28 2.84 9.96 -15.07
N PHE A 29 3.40 9.80 -13.89
CA PHE A 29 3.56 10.84 -12.88
C PHE A 29 4.44 11.98 -13.38
N HIS A 30 5.55 11.69 -14.04
CA HIS A 30 6.37 12.72 -14.70
C HIS A 30 5.59 13.51 -15.75
N THR A 31 4.82 12.82 -16.60
CA THR A 31 4.01 13.46 -17.64
C THR A 31 2.98 14.43 -17.07
N HIS A 32 2.47 14.15 -15.86
CA HIS A 32 1.45 14.96 -15.20
C HIS A 32 2.00 15.91 -14.13
N GLY A 33 3.33 16.04 -14.02
CA GLY A 33 3.97 17.00 -13.12
C GLY A 33 3.84 16.65 -11.63
N VAL A 34 3.63 15.37 -11.30
CA VAL A 34 3.69 14.87 -9.93
C VAL A 34 5.08 15.14 -9.35
N ARG A 35 5.14 15.58 -8.11
CA ARG A 35 6.39 15.84 -7.39
C ARG A 35 6.48 15.08 -6.09
N ARG A 36 5.44 15.17 -5.23
CA ARG A 36 5.42 14.57 -3.91
C ARG A 36 4.60 13.30 -3.92
N ILE A 37 5.21 12.21 -3.51
CA ILE A 37 4.58 10.90 -3.44
C ILE A 37 4.64 10.37 -2.01
N LEU A 38 3.51 9.85 -1.51
CA LEU A 38 3.46 9.04 -0.30
C LEU A 38 3.53 7.55 -0.70
N ASP A 39 4.54 6.84 -0.19
CA ASP A 39 4.60 5.37 -0.20
C ASP A 39 4.01 4.87 1.12
N LEU A 40 2.72 4.56 1.11
CA LEU A 40 1.95 4.11 2.29
C LEU A 40 2.11 2.60 2.48
N GLY A 41 2.67 2.21 3.62
CA GLY A 41 3.12 0.85 3.89
C GLY A 41 4.41 0.55 3.13
N CYS A 42 5.38 1.46 3.22
CA CYS A 42 6.62 1.39 2.42
C CYS A 42 7.50 0.18 2.76
N GLY A 43 7.26 -0.49 3.89
CA GLY A 43 8.03 -1.65 4.31
C GLY A 43 9.52 -1.36 4.33
N THR A 44 10.33 -2.23 3.75
CA THR A 44 11.78 -2.10 3.66
C THR A 44 12.27 -1.17 2.54
N GLY A 45 11.35 -0.44 1.86
CA GLY A 45 11.70 0.70 1.02
C GLY A 45 11.88 0.42 -0.48
N ARG A 46 11.41 -0.71 -1.03
CA ARG A 46 11.61 -1.04 -2.46
C ARG A 46 11.03 0.01 -3.42
N HIS A 47 9.82 0.50 -3.14
CA HIS A 47 9.20 1.54 -3.98
C HIS A 47 9.70 2.93 -3.60
N LEU A 48 9.95 3.17 -2.31
CA LEU A 48 10.55 4.38 -1.79
C LEU A 48 11.89 4.68 -2.49
N ALA A 49 12.80 3.69 -2.56
CA ALA A 49 14.08 3.82 -3.24
C ALA A 49 13.89 4.06 -4.75
N PHE A 50 13.08 3.23 -5.41
CA PHE A 50 12.84 3.35 -6.85
C PHE A 50 12.28 4.73 -7.23
N LEU A 51 11.22 5.19 -6.56
CA LEU A 51 10.60 6.48 -6.86
C LEU A 51 11.53 7.66 -6.54
N THR A 52 12.37 7.54 -5.51
CA THR A 52 13.39 8.55 -5.21
C THR A 52 14.47 8.61 -6.29
N GLN A 53 14.91 7.44 -6.82
CA GLN A 53 15.84 7.38 -7.97
C GLN A 53 15.24 8.03 -9.23
N GLU A 54 13.94 7.89 -9.43
CA GLU A 54 13.20 8.56 -10.52
C GLU A 54 13.07 10.09 -10.31
N GLY A 55 13.53 10.63 -9.18
CA GLY A 55 13.60 12.08 -8.92
C GLY A 55 12.36 12.67 -8.25
N PHE A 56 11.47 11.85 -7.69
CA PHE A 56 10.34 12.32 -6.88
C PHE A 56 10.76 12.66 -5.44
N GLU A 57 10.04 13.60 -4.82
CA GLU A 57 10.07 13.85 -3.38
C GLU A 57 9.19 12.79 -2.71
N VAL A 58 9.80 11.73 -2.15
CA VAL A 58 9.05 10.60 -1.61
C VAL A 58 9.05 10.61 -0.09
N SER A 59 7.87 10.37 0.50
CA SER A 59 7.72 10.11 1.94
C SER A 59 7.27 8.67 2.14
N GLY A 60 7.97 7.91 2.98
CA GLY A 60 7.59 6.58 3.40
C GLY A 60 6.79 6.60 4.71
N PHE A 61 5.77 5.77 4.83
CA PHE A 61 4.98 5.61 6.04
C PHE A 61 4.75 4.13 6.32
N ASP A 62 5.13 3.64 7.49
CA ASP A 62 4.95 2.24 7.87
C ASP A 62 4.76 2.10 9.39
N SER A 63 4.14 1.01 9.81
CA SER A 63 3.91 0.69 11.23
C SER A 63 5.07 -0.10 11.88
N SER A 64 6.03 -0.59 11.10
CA SER A 64 7.18 -1.34 11.57
C SER A 64 8.43 -0.47 11.68
N SER A 65 8.92 -0.31 12.90
CA SER A 65 10.20 0.39 13.11
C SER A 65 11.38 -0.35 12.48
N THR A 66 11.35 -1.68 12.49
CA THR A 66 12.38 -2.52 11.86
C THR A 66 12.39 -2.34 10.34
N ALA A 67 11.20 -2.30 9.70
CA ALA A 67 11.11 -2.05 8.26
C ALA A 67 11.69 -0.68 7.90
N LEU A 68 11.35 0.36 8.66
CA LEU A 68 11.88 1.70 8.43
C LEU A 68 13.39 1.82 8.65
N GLU A 69 13.96 1.11 9.64
CA GLU A 69 15.42 1.03 9.81
C GLU A 69 16.09 0.40 8.57
N LEU A 70 15.51 -0.67 8.02
CA LEU A 70 15.99 -1.32 6.80
C LEU A 70 15.83 -0.41 5.58
N ALA A 71 14.70 0.29 5.45
CA ALA A 71 14.47 1.26 4.38
C ALA A 71 15.48 2.41 4.40
N MET A 72 15.72 3.00 5.58
CA MET A 72 16.74 4.05 5.74
C MET A 72 18.16 3.56 5.42
N LYS A 73 18.48 2.32 5.80
CA LYS A 73 19.76 1.71 5.44
C LYS A 73 19.89 1.53 3.93
N TRP A 74 18.87 1.05 3.26
CA TRP A 74 18.86 0.93 1.79
C TRP A 74 19.05 2.28 1.12
N LEU A 75 18.26 3.30 1.52
CA LEU A 75 18.41 4.65 0.99
C LEU A 75 19.85 5.19 1.17
N GLN A 76 20.45 4.97 2.33
CA GLN A 76 21.84 5.38 2.59
C GLN A 76 22.84 4.66 1.69
N GLU A 77 22.70 3.35 1.48
CA GLU A 77 23.57 2.54 0.61
C GLU A 77 23.48 2.98 -0.87
N GLU A 78 22.32 3.47 -1.30
CA GLU A 78 22.08 3.99 -2.66
C GLU A 78 22.29 5.52 -2.78
N GLU A 79 22.78 6.18 -1.72
CA GLU A 79 22.96 7.65 -1.67
C GLU A 79 21.68 8.45 -1.94
N LEU A 80 20.51 7.88 -1.57
CA LEU A 80 19.20 8.48 -1.73
C LEU A 80 18.73 9.15 -0.43
N SER A 81 17.81 10.10 -0.55
CA SER A 81 17.16 10.77 0.59
C SER A 81 15.65 10.79 0.43
N ALA A 82 14.96 10.24 1.43
CA ALA A 82 13.51 10.31 1.56
C ALA A 82 13.14 10.44 3.04
N ASP A 83 11.99 11.08 3.33
CA ASP A 83 11.45 11.13 4.68
C ASP A 83 10.72 9.84 5.00
N VAL A 84 10.90 9.29 6.22
CA VAL A 84 10.15 8.12 6.69
C VAL A 84 9.51 8.39 8.03
N HIS A 85 8.25 7.97 8.18
CA HIS A 85 7.47 8.17 9.39
C HIS A 85 6.89 6.85 9.90
N LEU A 86 7.07 6.62 11.20
CA LEU A 86 6.48 5.50 11.91
C LEU A 86 5.04 5.85 12.31
N GLY A 87 4.08 5.03 11.91
CA GLY A 87 2.69 5.22 12.29
C GLY A 87 1.78 4.14 11.73
N ARG A 88 0.55 4.11 12.21
CA ARG A 88 -0.46 3.16 11.77
C ARG A 88 -1.35 3.80 10.70
N MET A 89 -1.66 3.06 9.63
CA MET A 89 -2.41 3.59 8.48
C MET A 89 -3.84 4.03 8.82
N GLU A 90 -4.44 3.49 9.88
CA GLU A 90 -5.78 3.89 10.36
C GLU A 90 -5.78 5.09 11.31
N GLU A 91 -4.61 5.63 11.64
CA GLU A 91 -4.44 6.82 12.48
C GLU A 91 -4.16 8.06 11.61
N PRO A 92 -4.33 9.29 12.14
CA PRO A 92 -4.05 10.51 11.38
C PRO A 92 -2.60 10.55 10.88
N PHE A 93 -2.42 10.80 9.60
CA PHE A 93 -1.08 10.92 9.01
C PHE A 93 -0.45 12.27 9.39
N PRO A 94 0.88 12.33 9.63
CA PRO A 94 1.59 13.53 10.07
C PRO A 94 1.81 14.55 8.94
N TYR A 95 0.89 14.62 7.99
CA TYR A 95 0.98 15.48 6.82
C TYR A 95 -0.23 16.41 6.73
N PRO A 96 -0.06 17.64 6.22
CA PRO A 96 -1.19 18.55 6.00
C PRO A 96 -2.11 18.08 4.88
N ASP A 97 -3.32 18.67 4.84
CA ASP A 97 -4.29 18.42 3.78
C ASP A 97 -3.72 18.79 2.42
N GLY A 98 -3.96 17.94 1.42
CA GLY A 98 -3.52 18.18 0.04
C GLY A 98 -2.01 18.34 -0.13
N PHE A 99 -1.22 17.62 0.65
CA PHE A 99 0.24 17.69 0.60
C PHE A 99 0.84 16.93 -0.57
N PHE A 100 0.31 15.75 -0.88
CA PHE A 100 0.85 14.85 -1.90
C PHE A 100 0.16 15.03 -3.25
N ASP A 101 0.92 14.87 -4.32
CA ASP A 101 0.44 14.76 -5.69
C ASP A 101 0.01 13.34 -6.04
N ALA A 102 0.63 12.34 -5.39
CA ALA A 102 0.27 10.94 -5.54
C ALA A 102 0.44 10.16 -4.23
N VAL A 103 -0.35 9.08 -4.08
CA VAL A 103 -0.21 8.06 -3.05
C VAL A 103 -0.07 6.70 -3.72
N VAL A 104 0.93 5.93 -3.31
CA VAL A 104 1.13 4.54 -3.73
C VAL A 104 0.99 3.66 -2.49
N SER A 105 0.18 2.58 -2.59
CA SER A 105 0.01 1.63 -1.49
C SER A 105 -0.15 0.21 -2.06
N ILE A 106 0.93 -0.56 -2.02
CA ILE A 106 1.02 -1.84 -2.70
C ILE A 106 1.00 -2.98 -1.70
N GLN A 107 -0.09 -3.75 -1.70
CA GLN A 107 -0.33 -4.88 -0.80
C GLN A 107 -0.35 -4.46 0.69
N VAL A 108 -1.03 -3.37 1.03
CA VAL A 108 -1.02 -2.80 2.38
C VAL A 108 -2.41 -2.60 2.97
N ILE A 109 -3.26 -1.78 2.34
CA ILE A 109 -4.50 -1.28 2.98
C ILE A 109 -5.47 -2.38 3.39
N HIS A 110 -5.42 -3.54 2.75
CA HIS A 110 -6.26 -4.69 3.04
C HIS A 110 -5.87 -5.44 4.33
N HIS A 111 -4.70 -5.18 4.90
CA HIS A 111 -4.25 -5.82 6.14
C HIS A 111 -4.90 -5.19 7.38
N ASN A 112 -6.23 -5.03 7.33
CA ASN A 112 -7.00 -4.48 8.44
C ASN A 112 -8.48 -4.89 8.36
N MET A 113 -9.24 -4.52 9.39
CA MET A 113 -10.71 -4.59 9.41
C MET A 113 -11.29 -3.46 8.55
N MET A 114 -12.46 -3.63 7.96
CA MET A 114 -13.08 -2.67 7.04
C MET A 114 -13.20 -1.25 7.62
N ASN A 115 -13.57 -1.12 8.90
CA ASN A 115 -13.65 0.19 9.54
C ASN A 115 -12.31 0.96 9.54
N ASN A 116 -11.20 0.25 9.73
CA ASN A 116 -9.85 0.81 9.70
C ASN A 116 -9.40 1.10 8.27
N ILE A 117 -9.75 0.24 7.31
CA ILE A 117 -9.54 0.49 5.88
C ILE A 117 -10.23 1.79 5.47
N LEU A 118 -11.49 1.99 5.85
CA LEU A 118 -12.21 3.22 5.58
C LEU A 118 -11.61 4.45 6.27
N ALA A 119 -11.00 4.28 7.46
CA ALA A 119 -10.26 5.36 8.12
C ALA A 119 -8.98 5.70 7.33
N THR A 120 -8.25 4.70 6.89
CA THR A 120 -7.05 4.85 6.04
C THR A 120 -7.38 5.60 4.73
N ILE A 121 -8.48 5.25 4.07
CA ILE A 121 -8.89 5.90 2.82
C ILE A 121 -9.26 7.36 3.05
N ARG A 122 -9.95 7.70 4.15
CA ARG A 122 -10.22 9.10 4.51
C ARG A 122 -8.93 9.91 4.75
N GLU A 123 -7.91 9.31 5.35
CA GLU A 123 -6.61 9.97 5.52
C GLU A 123 -5.87 10.12 4.19
N ILE A 124 -5.93 9.12 3.31
CA ILE A 124 -5.41 9.23 1.93
C ILE A 124 -6.11 10.38 1.20
N GLU A 125 -7.45 10.45 1.25
CA GLU A 125 -8.21 11.57 0.67
C GLU A 125 -7.75 12.90 1.25
N ARG A 126 -7.60 13.00 2.57
CA ARG A 126 -7.19 14.25 3.21
C ARG A 126 -5.83 14.74 2.75
N VAL A 127 -4.81 13.86 2.72
CA VAL A 127 -3.43 14.25 2.39
C VAL A 127 -3.15 14.37 0.89
N LEU A 128 -3.98 13.76 0.04
CA LEU A 128 -3.84 13.81 -1.40
C LEU A 128 -4.51 15.09 -1.95
N LYS A 129 -3.89 15.77 -2.88
CA LYS A 129 -4.48 16.92 -3.59
C LYS A 129 -5.71 16.51 -4.39
N ILE A 130 -6.65 17.42 -4.58
CA ILE A 130 -7.67 17.28 -5.63
C ILE A 130 -6.95 17.19 -6.97
N GLY A 131 -7.35 16.22 -7.80
CA GLY A 131 -6.64 15.87 -9.03
C GLY A 131 -5.38 15.03 -8.83
N GLY A 132 -5.03 14.70 -7.58
CA GLY A 132 -3.90 13.82 -7.25
C GLY A 132 -4.21 12.34 -7.53
N TYR A 133 -3.17 11.58 -7.80
CA TYR A 133 -3.25 10.16 -8.18
C TYR A 133 -3.19 9.25 -6.97
N ILE A 134 -3.93 8.15 -7.02
CA ILE A 134 -3.74 7.02 -6.11
C ILE A 134 -3.50 5.75 -6.91
N PHE A 135 -2.52 4.94 -6.49
CA PHE A 135 -2.34 3.58 -6.97
C PHE A 135 -2.30 2.63 -5.78
N ILE A 136 -3.19 1.66 -5.80
CA ILE A 136 -3.27 0.61 -4.76
C ILE A 136 -3.28 -0.77 -5.38
N THR A 137 -2.80 -1.76 -4.61
CA THR A 137 -3.04 -3.16 -4.92
C THR A 137 -3.62 -3.88 -3.69
N VAL A 138 -4.68 -4.65 -3.92
CA VAL A 138 -5.40 -5.38 -2.87
C VAL A 138 -5.81 -6.77 -3.37
N PRO A 139 -5.93 -7.78 -2.48
CA PRO A 139 -6.44 -9.08 -2.87
C PRO A 139 -7.90 -8.98 -3.29
N PHE A 140 -8.23 -9.72 -4.33
CA PHE A 140 -9.54 -9.69 -4.96
C PHE A 140 -10.35 -10.95 -4.62
N PHE A 141 -11.62 -10.77 -4.29
CA PHE A 141 -12.56 -11.86 -4.08
C PHE A 141 -13.12 -12.33 -5.44
N GLY A 142 -12.24 -12.94 -6.25
CA GLY A 142 -12.59 -13.57 -7.52
C GLY A 142 -12.88 -15.07 -7.35
N PRO A 143 -13.22 -15.78 -8.44
CA PRO A 143 -13.29 -17.23 -8.40
C PRO A 143 -11.96 -17.74 -7.85
N LYS A 144 -12.05 -18.48 -6.71
CA LYS A 144 -10.88 -19.00 -5.99
C LYS A 144 -9.87 -19.54 -6.99
N PRO A 145 -8.61 -19.09 -6.97
CA PRO A 145 -7.56 -19.80 -7.70
C PRO A 145 -7.60 -21.26 -7.23
N GLU A 146 -7.48 -22.20 -8.15
CA GLU A 146 -7.57 -23.65 -7.87
C GLU A 146 -6.54 -24.15 -6.85
N LYS A 147 -5.60 -23.28 -6.46
CA LYS A 147 -4.61 -23.49 -5.39
C LYS A 147 -4.45 -22.18 -4.62
N LEU A 148 -5.12 -22.06 -3.50
CA LEU A 148 -4.52 -21.34 -2.38
C LEU A 148 -3.33 -22.20 -1.94
N GLU A 149 -2.11 -21.77 -2.23
CA GLU A 149 -0.92 -22.59 -2.07
C GLU A 149 -0.61 -22.95 -0.62
N ASP A 150 -1.19 -22.27 0.35
CA ASP A 150 -1.02 -22.60 1.77
C ASP A 150 -2.36 -22.72 2.46
N ASP A 151 -2.53 -23.83 3.15
CA ASP A 151 -3.64 -24.09 4.07
C ASP A 151 -3.47 -23.23 5.33
N TRP A 152 -3.57 -21.89 5.15
CA TRP A 152 -3.39 -20.90 6.22
C TRP A 152 -4.52 -20.94 7.26
N ASN A 153 -5.47 -21.88 7.09
CA ASN A 153 -6.59 -22.06 7.99
C ASN A 153 -7.27 -20.73 8.32
N LEU A 154 -7.88 -20.12 7.31
CA LEU A 154 -8.49 -18.80 7.40
C LEU A 154 -9.74 -18.80 8.29
N TYR A 155 -9.78 -17.93 9.28
CA TYR A 155 -10.94 -17.68 10.12
C TYR A 155 -11.60 -16.35 9.72
N GLN A 156 -12.87 -16.41 9.30
CA GLN A 156 -13.61 -15.21 8.92
C GLN A 156 -14.04 -14.43 10.17
N VAL A 157 -13.72 -13.13 10.23
CA VAL A 157 -14.02 -12.24 11.36
C VAL A 157 -15.11 -11.22 11.04
N GLU A 158 -15.22 -10.82 9.79
CA GLU A 158 -16.32 -10.03 9.22
C GLU A 158 -16.48 -10.37 7.73
N GLU A 159 -17.49 -9.85 7.07
CA GLU A 159 -17.70 -10.08 5.63
C GLU A 159 -16.45 -9.62 4.86
N GLY A 160 -15.94 -10.48 4.00
CA GLY A 160 -14.73 -10.23 3.20
C GLY A 160 -13.40 -10.28 3.98
N THR A 161 -13.41 -10.25 5.32
CA THR A 161 -12.17 -10.22 6.12
C THR A 161 -11.90 -11.53 6.83
N PHE A 162 -10.69 -12.04 6.63
CA PHE A 162 -10.21 -13.30 7.18
C PHE A 162 -8.89 -13.11 7.95
N ILE A 163 -8.69 -13.92 8.99
CA ILE A 163 -7.43 -13.96 9.76
C ILE A 163 -6.81 -15.34 9.57
N PRO A 164 -5.60 -15.44 8.97
CA PRO A 164 -4.83 -16.68 8.94
C PRO A 164 -4.52 -17.16 10.36
N GLN A 165 -4.75 -18.44 10.63
CA GLN A 165 -4.43 -19.07 11.90
C GLN A 165 -3.06 -19.74 11.92
N SER A 166 -2.42 -19.82 10.75
CA SER A 166 -1.08 -20.37 10.53
C SER A 166 -0.34 -19.59 9.46
N GLY A 167 0.94 -19.92 9.24
CA GLY A 167 1.79 -19.23 8.28
C GLY A 167 2.43 -17.93 8.80
N PRO A 168 3.21 -17.25 7.96
CA PRO A 168 3.99 -16.07 8.38
C PRO A 168 3.13 -14.87 8.76
N GLU A 169 1.93 -14.76 8.21
CA GLU A 169 0.99 -13.67 8.45
C GLU A 169 -0.14 -14.07 9.42
N SER A 170 0.09 -15.14 10.21
CA SER A 170 -0.87 -15.60 11.21
C SER A 170 -1.29 -14.48 12.16
N GLY A 171 -2.59 -14.28 12.24
CA GLY A 171 -3.22 -13.25 13.06
C GLY A 171 -3.35 -11.86 12.41
N ILE A 172 -2.81 -11.62 11.21
CA ILE A 172 -3.01 -10.38 10.46
C ILE A 172 -4.35 -10.45 9.71
N PRO A 173 -5.27 -9.50 9.88
CA PRO A 173 -6.48 -9.47 9.06
C PRO A 173 -6.18 -9.25 7.59
N HIS A 174 -6.87 -9.96 6.72
CA HIS A 174 -6.83 -9.81 5.27
C HIS A 174 -8.24 -9.58 4.76
N HIS A 175 -8.51 -8.39 4.24
CA HIS A 175 -9.77 -8.08 3.58
C HIS A 175 -9.64 -8.33 2.09
N TYR A 176 -10.51 -9.17 1.54
CA TYR A 176 -10.61 -9.48 0.12
C TYR A 176 -11.75 -8.66 -0.48
N PHE A 177 -11.41 -7.75 -1.36
CA PHE A 177 -12.39 -6.85 -1.97
C PHE A 177 -13.16 -7.51 -3.10
N THR A 178 -14.45 -7.16 -3.22
CA THR A 178 -15.19 -7.29 -4.48
C THR A 178 -14.98 -6.04 -5.33
N GLU A 179 -15.33 -6.12 -6.63
CA GLU A 179 -15.27 -4.97 -7.53
C GLU A 179 -16.22 -3.86 -7.08
N GLU A 180 -17.43 -4.25 -6.65
CA GLU A 180 -18.44 -3.32 -6.14
C GLU A 180 -17.97 -2.60 -4.87
N GLU A 181 -17.31 -3.31 -3.95
CA GLU A 181 -16.72 -2.70 -2.75
C GLU A 181 -15.61 -1.71 -3.11
N LEU A 182 -14.72 -2.05 -4.05
CA LEU A 182 -13.68 -1.12 -4.50
C LEU A 182 -14.27 0.16 -5.07
N VAL A 183 -15.29 0.06 -5.92
CA VAL A 183 -15.98 1.24 -6.47
C VAL A 183 -16.63 2.08 -5.36
N GLU A 184 -17.28 1.45 -4.37
CA GLU A 184 -17.94 2.17 -3.28
C GLU A 184 -16.91 2.83 -2.33
N VAL A 185 -15.84 2.12 -2.00
CA VAL A 185 -14.81 2.59 -1.08
C VAL A 185 -14.02 3.76 -1.70
N PHE A 186 -13.80 3.73 -3.02
CA PHE A 186 -13.14 4.80 -3.78
C PHE A 186 -14.12 5.73 -4.51
N ARG A 187 -15.35 5.88 -4.03
CA ARG A 187 -16.40 6.70 -4.68
C ARG A 187 -16.04 8.19 -4.86
N ASN A 188 -15.10 8.72 -4.07
CA ASN A 188 -14.59 10.08 -4.20
C ASN A 188 -13.42 10.19 -5.21
N PHE A 189 -13.09 9.08 -5.85
CA PHE A 189 -12.05 8.98 -6.86
C PHE A 189 -12.66 8.56 -8.20
N LYS A 190 -12.14 9.13 -9.26
CA LYS A 190 -12.37 8.63 -10.61
C LYS A 190 -11.39 7.50 -10.90
N ILE A 191 -11.88 6.28 -10.99
CA ILE A 191 -11.07 5.14 -11.40
C ILE A 191 -10.70 5.32 -12.88
N LEU A 192 -9.40 5.34 -13.15
CA LEU A 192 -8.83 5.46 -14.50
C LEU A 192 -8.55 4.09 -15.10
N GLU A 193 -8.08 3.16 -14.28
CA GLU A 193 -7.66 1.83 -14.68
C GLU A 193 -7.85 0.85 -13.51
N MET A 194 -8.30 -0.35 -13.82
CA MET A 194 -8.39 -1.46 -12.90
C MET A 194 -7.99 -2.74 -13.65
N HIS A 195 -7.05 -3.51 -13.10
CA HIS A 195 -6.62 -4.79 -13.67
C HIS A 195 -6.09 -5.71 -12.56
N THR A 196 -5.98 -6.98 -12.86
CA THR A 196 -5.41 -7.97 -11.93
C THR A 196 -3.95 -8.23 -12.30
N ASP A 197 -3.06 -8.22 -11.33
CA ASP A 197 -1.65 -8.56 -11.50
C ASP A 197 -1.40 -10.08 -11.46
N ASP A 198 -0.14 -10.50 -11.71
CA ASP A 198 0.27 -11.90 -11.72
C ASP A 198 0.17 -12.59 -10.35
N THR A 199 0.00 -11.80 -9.27
CA THR A 199 -0.17 -12.30 -7.91
C THR A 199 -1.64 -12.35 -7.46
N ASN A 200 -2.56 -12.14 -8.41
CA ASN A 200 -4.01 -12.10 -8.19
C ASN A 200 -4.47 -10.95 -7.27
N HIS A 201 -3.75 -9.84 -7.29
CA HIS A 201 -4.20 -8.61 -6.66
C HIS A 201 -4.86 -7.69 -7.69
N GLN A 202 -5.93 -7.03 -7.27
CA GLN A 202 -6.55 -5.97 -8.05
C GLN A 202 -5.72 -4.70 -7.91
N CYS A 203 -5.18 -4.23 -9.03
CA CYS A 203 -4.47 -2.97 -9.16
C CYS A 203 -5.46 -1.87 -9.56
N VAL A 204 -5.53 -0.81 -8.79
CA VAL A 204 -6.44 0.32 -9.04
C VAL A 204 -5.63 1.61 -9.17
N LEU A 205 -5.71 2.25 -10.33
CA LEU A 205 -5.22 3.61 -10.56
C LEU A 205 -6.43 4.54 -10.62
N ALA A 206 -6.44 5.56 -9.78
CA ALA A 206 -7.53 6.52 -9.73
C ALA A 206 -7.05 7.94 -9.45
N VAL A 207 -7.92 8.93 -9.64
CA VAL A 207 -7.67 10.36 -9.38
C VAL A 207 -8.70 10.88 -8.39
N ARG A 208 -8.27 11.63 -7.38
CA ARG A 208 -9.17 12.27 -6.44
C ARG A 208 -9.96 13.39 -7.13
N GLU A 209 -11.30 13.31 -7.08
CA GLU A 209 -12.18 14.31 -7.72
C GLU A 209 -12.65 15.42 -6.76
N TYR A 210 -12.80 15.13 -5.46
CA TYR A 210 -13.36 16.05 -4.44
C TYR A 210 -12.48 16.15 -3.18
#